data_f016f9490bc98a9bf182fefa58f1b456
#
_entry.id   f016f9490bc98a9bf182fefa58f1b456
#
_cell.length_a   1.000
_cell.length_b   1.000
_cell.length_c   1.000
_cell.angle_alpha   90.00
_cell.angle_beta   90.00
_cell.angle_gamma   90.00
#
_symmetry.space_group_name_H-M   'P 1'
#
loop_
_entity.id
_entity.type
_entity.pdbx_description
1 polymer ?
#
loop_
_entity_poly.entity_id
_entity_poly.type
_entity_poly.pdbx_seq_one_letter_code
_entity_poly.pdbx_strand_id
1 'polypeptide(L)'
;MALNKYLNEAGLDDQDKGFVTELVYGIIEKKRYLDYMINKVSKIKVRKMQHSVRLVLRMGTYQLVHMDGVADYAAINESVNLIKKLDKRSASFVNAVLRNISRSLDDIKSIRLNTVDNLAIYYSYEKWIVEGLVKEYGFERTEAILSALSQKPSIYLRVNRTKLRPGQSMDDLVGKIVEDLRGQGLETSRIDGIEEAIKVKGLKSIDKHPLFREGYVSVQDLSSMLVARIMDPKRESRVLDLCAA
;
A
#
# COMPACT_ATOMS: atom_id res chain seq x y z
N MET A 1 -4.78 -2.79 12.78
CA MET A 1 -5.75 -2.72 13.90
C MET A 1 -5.56 -1.50 14.78
N ALA A 2 -4.37 -1.16 15.31
CA ALA A 2 -4.18 0.02 16.15
C ALA A 2 -4.56 1.34 15.46
N LEU A 3 -4.13 1.57 14.22
CA LEU A 3 -4.44 2.80 13.48
C LEU A 3 -5.95 3.01 13.32
N ASN A 4 -6.70 1.96 12.93
CA ASN A 4 -8.15 2.07 12.73
C ASN A 4 -8.89 2.47 14.02
N LYS A 5 -8.43 2.00 15.19
CA LYS A 5 -8.98 2.43 16.46
C LYS A 5 -8.82 3.94 16.66
N TYR A 6 -7.60 4.46 16.49
CA TYR A 6 -7.33 5.89 16.61
C TYR A 6 -8.10 6.74 15.59
N LEU A 7 -8.20 6.30 14.34
CA LEU A 7 -8.94 7.00 13.30
C LEU A 7 -10.45 7.10 13.61
N ASN A 8 -11.02 6.05 14.22
CA ASN A 8 -12.43 6.06 14.61
C ASN A 8 -12.70 6.94 15.84
N GLU A 9 -11.75 7.00 16.78
CA GLU A 9 -11.85 7.82 17.99
C GLU A 9 -11.58 9.31 17.73
N ALA A 10 -10.80 9.64 16.67
CA ALA A 10 -10.37 11.01 16.38
C ALA A 10 -11.44 11.92 15.75
N GLY A 11 -12.61 11.39 15.38
CA GLY A 11 -13.70 12.17 14.77
C GLY A 11 -13.35 12.79 13.40
N LEU A 12 -12.36 12.24 12.70
CA LEU A 12 -11.92 12.69 11.38
C LEU A 12 -12.94 12.34 10.29
N ASP A 13 -13.03 13.17 9.26
CA ASP A 13 -13.77 12.83 8.05
C ASP A 13 -13.06 11.72 7.23
N ASP A 14 -13.71 11.23 6.18
CA ASP A 14 -13.18 10.13 5.36
C ASP A 14 -11.94 10.56 4.55
N GLN A 15 -11.80 11.84 4.20
CA GLN A 15 -10.64 12.37 3.48
C GLN A 15 -9.42 12.42 4.41
N ASP A 16 -9.58 12.95 5.60
CA ASP A 16 -8.53 13.01 6.61
C ASP A 16 -8.10 11.62 7.07
N LYS A 17 -9.05 10.68 7.25
CA LYS A 17 -8.74 9.27 7.53
C LYS A 17 -7.91 8.64 6.41
N GLY A 18 -8.26 8.91 5.16
CA GLY A 18 -7.49 8.48 4.00
C GLY A 18 -6.07 9.03 4.01
N PHE A 19 -5.92 10.34 4.25
CA PHE A 19 -4.63 11.02 4.32
C PHE A 19 -3.73 10.42 5.42
N VAL A 20 -4.25 10.29 6.65
CA VAL A 20 -3.48 9.72 7.77
C VAL A 20 -3.10 8.26 7.49
N THR A 21 -4.02 7.49 6.92
CA THR A 21 -3.78 6.09 6.57
C THR A 21 -2.64 5.97 5.53
N GLU A 22 -2.68 6.77 4.48
CA GLU A 22 -1.65 6.79 3.44
C GLU A 22 -0.30 7.22 4.02
N LEU A 23 -0.28 8.27 4.84
CA LEU A 23 0.94 8.77 5.48
C LEU A 23 1.58 7.70 6.38
N VAL A 24 0.80 7.05 7.25
CA VAL A 24 1.32 6.06 8.20
C VAL A 24 1.85 4.82 7.49
N TYR A 25 1.04 4.22 6.62
CA TYR A 25 1.45 3.00 5.91
C TYR A 25 2.58 3.28 4.91
N GLY A 26 2.52 4.40 4.21
CA GLY A 26 3.57 4.79 3.27
C GLY A 26 4.92 5.04 3.95
N ILE A 27 4.94 5.67 5.13
CA ILE A 27 6.18 5.82 5.91
C ILE A 27 6.75 4.48 6.34
N ILE A 28 5.90 3.55 6.77
CA ILE A 28 6.34 2.20 7.19
C ILE A 28 6.92 1.46 5.98
N GLU A 29 6.21 1.47 4.87
CA GLU A 29 6.61 0.81 3.63
C GLU A 29 7.89 1.37 3.06
N LYS A 30 8.03 2.70 2.97
CA LYS A 30 9.17 3.38 2.36
C LYS A 30 10.28 3.77 3.36
N LYS A 31 10.26 3.22 4.58
CA LYS A 31 11.12 3.62 5.68
C LYS A 31 12.61 3.71 5.32
N ARG A 32 13.16 2.71 4.62
CA ARG A 32 14.60 2.68 4.27
C ARG A 32 14.95 3.73 3.23
N TYR A 33 14.06 3.92 2.26
CA TYR A 33 14.23 4.94 1.23
C TYR A 33 14.17 6.35 1.83
N LEU A 34 13.21 6.62 2.73
CA LEU A 34 13.13 7.89 3.45
C LEU A 34 14.38 8.15 4.30
N ASP A 35 14.85 7.15 5.03
CA ASP A 35 16.08 7.25 5.82
C ASP A 35 17.31 7.52 4.96
N TYR A 36 17.40 6.93 3.77
CA TYR A 36 18.44 7.22 2.80
C TYR A 36 18.40 8.69 2.37
N MET A 37 17.23 9.22 1.98
CA MET A 37 17.07 10.60 1.54
C MET A 37 17.45 11.59 2.64
N ILE A 38 16.97 11.37 3.87
CA ILE A 38 17.33 12.19 5.03
C ILE A 38 18.85 12.14 5.28
N ASN A 39 19.45 10.94 5.18
CA ASN A 39 20.91 10.79 5.39
C ASN A 39 21.77 11.43 4.31
N LYS A 40 21.24 11.69 3.10
CA LYS A 40 21.95 12.39 2.03
C LYS A 40 22.16 13.87 2.34
N VAL A 41 21.20 14.53 2.97
CA VAL A 41 21.20 15.97 3.22
C VAL A 41 21.50 16.35 4.67
N SER A 42 21.37 15.40 5.60
CA SER A 42 21.56 15.64 7.02
C SER A 42 22.97 15.31 7.48
N LYS A 43 23.57 16.22 8.27
CA LYS A 43 24.86 15.97 8.95
C LYS A 43 24.76 14.87 10.01
N ILE A 44 23.58 14.69 10.61
CA ILE A 44 23.32 13.68 11.63
C ILE A 44 22.62 12.49 10.96
N LYS A 45 23.16 11.28 11.11
CA LYS A 45 22.53 10.08 10.56
C LYS A 45 21.25 9.74 11.30
N VAL A 46 20.21 9.31 10.58
CA VAL A 46 18.87 9.00 11.12
C VAL A 46 18.92 8.09 12.35
N ARG A 47 19.80 7.09 12.37
CA ARG A 47 19.98 6.16 13.51
C ARG A 47 20.44 6.84 14.81
N LYS A 48 21.06 8.04 14.72
CA LYS A 48 21.56 8.83 15.87
C LYS A 48 20.58 9.92 16.30
N MET A 49 19.48 10.13 15.56
CA MET A 49 18.47 11.15 15.88
C MET A 49 17.55 10.68 17.01
N GLN A 50 17.04 11.63 17.78
CA GLN A 50 15.96 11.37 18.72
C GLN A 50 14.72 10.83 18.01
N HIS A 51 13.92 10.04 18.72
CA HIS A 51 12.77 9.34 18.14
C HIS A 51 11.76 10.29 17.49
N SER A 52 11.39 11.36 18.18
CA SER A 52 10.45 12.38 17.67
C SER A 52 10.98 13.08 16.41
N VAL A 53 12.26 13.48 16.40
CA VAL A 53 12.90 14.12 15.24
C VAL A 53 12.89 13.18 14.03
N ARG A 54 13.26 11.93 14.23
CA ARG A 54 13.27 10.90 13.18
C ARG A 54 11.89 10.64 12.59
N LEU A 55 10.85 10.57 13.43
CA LEU A 55 9.48 10.39 12.97
C LEU A 55 9.00 11.59 12.17
N VAL A 56 9.18 12.80 12.69
CA VAL A 56 8.74 14.02 12.00
C VAL A 56 9.48 14.22 10.68
N LEU A 57 10.79 13.93 10.62
CA LEU A 57 11.53 13.99 9.37
C LEU A 57 11.01 12.98 8.35
N ARG A 58 10.70 11.73 8.74
CA ARG A 58 10.10 10.75 7.85
C ARG A 58 8.73 11.20 7.34
N MET A 59 7.89 11.77 8.22
CA MET A 59 6.57 12.31 7.84
C MET A 59 6.70 13.42 6.81
N GLY A 60 7.55 14.43 7.07
CA GLY A 60 7.76 15.53 6.14
C GLY A 60 8.38 15.06 4.82
N THR A 61 9.38 14.16 4.87
CA THR A 61 10.00 13.60 3.67
C THR A 61 9.02 12.80 2.82
N TYR A 62 8.16 11.97 3.45
CA TYR A 62 7.16 11.20 2.72
C TYR A 62 6.17 12.12 1.98
N GLN A 63 5.70 13.18 2.64
CA GLN A 63 4.81 14.16 2.01
C GLN A 63 5.48 14.85 0.82
N LEU A 64 6.74 15.28 0.97
CA LEU A 64 7.51 15.93 -0.12
C LEU A 64 7.77 15.01 -1.32
N VAL A 65 7.85 13.70 -1.10
CA VAL A 65 8.31 12.73 -2.13
C VAL A 65 7.15 11.99 -2.79
N HIS A 66 6.08 11.70 -2.05
CA HIS A 66 5.05 10.74 -2.45
C HIS A 66 3.61 11.30 -2.39
N MET A 67 3.40 12.52 -1.91
CA MET A 67 2.06 13.10 -1.78
C MET A 67 1.92 14.36 -2.66
N ASP A 68 1.70 14.16 -3.95
CA ASP A 68 1.62 15.24 -4.97
C ASP A 68 0.56 16.32 -4.65
N GLY A 69 -0.46 15.98 -3.87
CA GLY A 69 -1.49 16.92 -3.42
C GLY A 69 -1.09 17.83 -2.25
N VAL A 70 0.11 17.65 -1.68
CA VAL A 70 0.60 18.43 -0.53
C VAL A 70 1.69 19.40 -1.00
N ALA A 71 1.43 20.70 -0.86
CA ALA A 71 2.43 21.70 -1.20
C ALA A 71 3.66 21.62 -0.27
N ASP A 72 4.87 21.70 -0.83
CA ASP A 72 6.15 21.58 -0.10
C ASP A 72 6.21 22.46 1.14
N TYR A 73 5.78 23.73 1.01
CA TYR A 73 5.80 24.66 2.11
C TYR A 73 4.87 24.22 3.26
N ALA A 74 3.73 23.61 2.95
CA ALA A 74 2.77 23.11 3.94
C ALA A 74 3.37 21.90 4.67
N ALA A 75 3.92 20.91 3.95
CA ALA A 75 4.57 19.75 4.53
C ALA A 75 5.70 20.15 5.49
N ILE A 76 6.53 21.13 5.10
CA ILE A 76 7.65 21.64 5.91
C ILE A 76 7.10 22.37 7.15
N ASN A 77 6.17 23.31 6.97
CA ASN A 77 5.64 24.10 8.07
C ASN A 77 4.95 23.25 9.12
N GLU A 78 4.10 22.30 8.71
CA GLU A 78 3.40 21.42 9.65
C GLU A 78 4.37 20.49 10.39
N SER A 79 5.39 19.97 9.70
CA SER A 79 6.47 19.20 10.35
C SER A 79 7.22 20.03 11.39
N VAL A 80 7.52 21.29 11.09
CA VAL A 80 8.19 22.21 12.03
C VAL A 80 7.27 22.56 13.20
N ASN A 81 5.98 22.78 12.95
CA ASN A 81 5.00 23.05 14.01
C ASN A 81 4.85 21.85 14.94
N LEU A 82 4.81 20.64 14.37
CA LEU A 82 4.73 19.41 15.14
C LEU A 82 5.96 19.21 16.03
N ILE A 83 7.18 19.35 15.48
CA ILE A 83 8.39 19.17 16.27
C ILE A 83 8.57 20.26 17.34
N LYS A 84 8.09 21.48 17.11
CA LYS A 84 8.10 22.54 18.13
C LYS A 84 7.30 22.15 19.39
N LYS A 85 6.21 21.40 19.23
CA LYS A 85 5.39 20.89 20.34
C LYS A 85 6.08 19.75 21.10
N LEU A 86 6.89 18.94 20.40
CA LEU A 86 7.55 17.75 20.96
C LEU A 86 8.96 18.04 21.47
N ASP A 87 9.74 18.80 20.72
CA ASP A 87 11.11 19.21 21.00
C ASP A 87 11.43 20.52 20.28
N LYS A 88 11.20 21.65 20.93
CA LYS A 88 11.40 22.98 20.36
C LYS A 88 12.84 23.22 19.87
N ARG A 89 13.84 22.59 20.50
CA ARG A 89 15.26 22.78 20.16
C ARG A 89 15.60 22.19 18.79
N SER A 90 14.89 21.16 18.38
CA SER A 90 15.13 20.48 17.09
C SER A 90 14.39 21.13 15.91
N ALA A 91 13.59 22.17 16.12
CA ALA A 91 12.76 22.76 15.07
C ALA A 91 13.58 23.36 13.91
N SER A 92 14.67 24.07 14.21
CA SER A 92 15.57 24.63 13.18
C SER A 92 16.27 23.53 12.37
N PHE A 93 16.68 22.45 13.03
CA PHE A 93 17.29 21.29 12.37
C PHE A 93 16.32 20.60 11.42
N VAL A 94 15.09 20.30 11.89
CA VAL A 94 14.03 19.69 11.04
C VAL A 94 13.72 20.56 9.83
N ASN A 95 13.55 21.88 10.03
CA ASN A 95 13.31 22.82 8.94
C ASN A 95 14.45 22.80 7.90
N ALA A 96 15.71 22.83 8.35
CA ALA A 96 16.86 22.83 7.47
C ALA A 96 16.94 21.54 6.63
N VAL A 97 16.74 20.38 7.27
CA VAL A 97 16.78 19.08 6.58
C VAL A 97 15.66 18.98 5.54
N LEU A 98 14.41 19.29 5.88
CA LEU A 98 13.27 19.20 4.95
C LEU A 98 13.41 20.20 3.79
N ARG A 99 13.87 21.42 4.02
CA ARG A 99 14.16 22.39 2.96
C ARG A 99 15.27 21.91 2.03
N ASN A 100 16.30 21.27 2.55
CA ASN A 100 17.35 20.68 1.72
C ASN A 100 16.82 19.51 0.87
N ILE A 101 15.94 18.67 1.43
CA ILE A 101 15.28 17.61 0.66
C ILE A 101 14.47 18.22 -0.49
N SER A 102 13.57 19.19 -0.20
CA SER A 102 12.75 19.84 -1.22
C SER A 102 13.57 20.46 -2.36
N ARG A 103 14.70 21.13 -2.03
CA ARG A 103 15.57 21.77 -3.03
C ARG A 103 16.38 20.80 -3.89
N SER A 104 16.73 19.65 -3.37
CA SER A 104 17.59 18.66 -4.03
C SER A 104 16.84 17.38 -4.37
N LEU A 105 15.52 17.46 -4.54
CA LEU A 105 14.65 16.29 -4.64
C LEU A 105 15.03 15.39 -5.81
N ASP A 106 15.27 15.96 -6.99
CA ASP A 106 15.61 15.20 -8.21
C ASP A 106 16.96 14.48 -8.07
N ASP A 107 17.96 15.16 -7.50
CA ASP A 107 19.29 14.57 -7.26
C ASP A 107 19.24 13.43 -6.24
N ILE A 108 18.40 13.59 -5.20
CA ILE A 108 18.28 12.62 -4.12
C ILE A 108 17.47 11.39 -4.57
N LYS A 109 16.45 11.58 -5.39
CA LYS A 109 15.61 10.51 -5.96
C LYS A 109 16.40 9.61 -6.93
N SER A 110 17.44 10.13 -7.57
CA SER A 110 18.22 9.38 -8.55
C SER A 110 19.15 8.35 -7.90
N ILE A 111 18.62 7.17 -7.62
CA ILE A 111 19.41 6.00 -7.19
C ILE A 111 19.66 5.12 -8.43
N ARG A 112 20.92 4.82 -8.73
CA ARG A 112 21.23 3.83 -9.75
C ARG A 112 20.94 2.44 -9.21
N LEU A 113 20.00 1.72 -9.82
CA LEU A 113 19.57 0.39 -9.41
C LEU A 113 20.49 -0.70 -9.97
N ASN A 114 21.79 -0.63 -9.65
CA ASN A 114 22.82 -1.52 -10.16
C ASN A 114 23.51 -2.38 -9.09
N THR A 115 23.05 -2.30 -7.85
CA THR A 115 23.56 -3.11 -6.75
C THR A 115 22.41 -3.61 -5.85
N VAL A 116 22.63 -4.70 -5.14
CA VAL A 116 21.68 -5.24 -4.16
C VAL A 116 21.34 -4.19 -3.09
N ASP A 117 22.34 -3.45 -2.61
CA ASP A 117 22.13 -2.40 -1.60
C ASP A 117 21.19 -1.29 -2.15
N ASN A 118 21.39 -0.88 -3.38
CA ASN A 118 20.56 0.14 -4.01
C ASN A 118 19.13 -0.34 -4.25
N LEU A 119 18.93 -1.60 -4.66
CA LEU A 119 17.60 -2.21 -4.76
C LEU A 119 16.92 -2.26 -3.37
N ALA A 120 17.66 -2.71 -2.35
CA ALA A 120 17.14 -2.80 -0.98
C ALA A 120 16.73 -1.44 -0.41
N ILE A 121 17.49 -0.38 -0.71
CA ILE A 121 17.18 0.99 -0.30
C ILE A 121 15.95 1.51 -1.06
N TYR A 122 15.97 1.45 -2.38
CA TYR A 122 14.95 2.04 -3.24
C TYR A 122 13.57 1.42 -3.03
N TYR A 123 13.52 0.08 -2.98
CA TYR A 123 12.28 -0.66 -2.74
C TYR A 123 11.96 -0.85 -1.25
N SER A 124 12.83 -0.36 -0.34
CA SER A 124 12.65 -0.43 1.13
C SER A 124 12.58 -1.85 1.71
N TYR A 125 13.22 -2.82 1.08
CA TYR A 125 13.35 -4.18 1.60
C TYR A 125 14.60 -4.36 2.45
N GLU A 126 14.60 -5.35 3.33
CA GLU A 126 15.81 -5.75 4.03
C GLU A 126 16.81 -6.40 3.03
N LYS A 127 18.10 -6.08 3.19
CA LYS A 127 19.15 -6.50 2.25
C LYS A 127 19.17 -8.01 2.03
N TRP A 128 19.03 -8.80 3.10
CA TRP A 128 19.05 -10.25 3.01
C TRP A 128 17.90 -10.84 2.17
N ILE A 129 16.75 -10.17 2.13
CA ILE A 129 15.61 -10.55 1.26
C ILE A 129 16.01 -10.36 -0.20
N VAL A 130 16.57 -9.20 -0.53
CA VAL A 130 17.01 -8.89 -1.90
C VAL A 130 18.14 -9.81 -2.33
N GLU A 131 19.11 -10.10 -1.45
CA GLU A 131 20.19 -11.07 -1.70
C GLU A 131 19.64 -12.47 -2.01
N GLY A 132 18.63 -12.92 -1.24
CA GLY A 132 17.95 -14.20 -1.48
C GLY A 132 17.25 -14.24 -2.85
N LEU A 133 16.52 -13.19 -3.20
CA LEU A 133 15.86 -13.09 -4.49
C LEU A 133 16.86 -13.05 -5.66
N VAL A 134 17.95 -12.28 -5.53
CA VAL A 134 18.99 -12.21 -6.57
C VAL A 134 19.69 -13.55 -6.76
N LYS A 135 19.94 -14.28 -5.68
CA LYS A 135 20.51 -15.63 -5.75
C LYS A 135 19.61 -16.62 -6.51
N GLU A 136 18.30 -16.51 -6.34
CA GLU A 136 17.34 -17.45 -6.92
C GLU A 136 16.92 -17.06 -8.34
N TYR A 137 16.67 -15.76 -8.60
CA TYR A 137 16.05 -15.28 -9.84
C TYR A 137 17.00 -14.44 -10.71
N GLY A 138 18.19 -14.11 -10.24
CA GLY A 138 19.07 -13.13 -10.90
C GLY A 138 18.66 -11.68 -10.64
N PHE A 139 19.54 -10.76 -11.03
CA PHE A 139 19.40 -9.34 -10.67
C PHE A 139 18.21 -8.67 -11.38
N GLU A 140 18.13 -8.79 -12.70
CA GLU A 140 17.08 -8.14 -13.52
C GLU A 140 15.66 -8.60 -13.13
N ARG A 141 15.51 -9.92 -12.92
CA ARG A 141 14.21 -10.48 -12.53
C ARG A 141 13.83 -10.07 -11.11
N THR A 142 14.80 -9.97 -10.21
CA THR A 142 14.60 -9.45 -8.85
C THR A 142 14.11 -8.01 -8.87
N GLU A 143 14.72 -7.14 -9.69
CA GLU A 143 14.26 -5.76 -9.86
C GLU A 143 12.82 -5.71 -10.36
N ALA A 144 12.46 -6.49 -11.36
CA ALA A 144 11.09 -6.59 -11.88
C ALA A 144 10.09 -7.06 -10.80
N ILE A 145 10.47 -8.06 -9.98
CA ILE A 145 9.66 -8.54 -8.85
C ILE A 145 9.44 -7.43 -7.82
N LEU A 146 10.52 -6.76 -7.39
CA LEU A 146 10.44 -5.69 -6.39
C LEU A 146 9.63 -4.50 -6.90
N SER A 147 9.77 -4.16 -8.18
CA SER A 147 8.97 -3.13 -8.85
C SER A 147 7.48 -3.48 -8.85
N ALA A 148 7.14 -4.71 -9.20
CA ALA A 148 5.75 -5.18 -9.19
C ALA A 148 5.14 -5.18 -7.77
N LEU A 149 5.90 -5.61 -6.76
CA LEU A 149 5.48 -5.61 -5.36
C LEU A 149 5.32 -4.20 -4.76
N SER A 150 5.96 -3.18 -5.35
CA SER A 150 5.86 -1.78 -4.90
C SER A 150 4.63 -1.06 -5.44
N GLN A 151 3.87 -1.68 -6.34
CA GLN A 151 2.63 -1.11 -6.86
C GLN A 151 1.49 -1.31 -5.86
N LYS A 152 0.55 -0.35 -5.83
CA LYS A 152 -0.68 -0.51 -5.03
C LYS A 152 -1.41 -1.77 -5.49
N PRO A 153 -1.73 -2.70 -4.58
CA PRO A 153 -2.43 -3.93 -4.96
C PRO A 153 -3.81 -3.61 -5.50
N SER A 154 -4.20 -4.33 -6.54
CA SER A 154 -5.58 -4.26 -7.05
C SER A 154 -6.52 -4.96 -6.08
N ILE A 155 -7.74 -4.45 -5.95
CA ILE A 155 -8.80 -5.13 -5.20
C ILE A 155 -9.46 -6.14 -6.14
N TYR A 156 -9.59 -7.37 -5.68
CA TYR A 156 -10.33 -8.41 -6.39
C TYR A 156 -11.55 -8.81 -5.57
N LEU A 157 -12.66 -8.96 -6.27
CA LEU A 157 -13.91 -9.47 -5.71
C LEU A 157 -14.15 -10.88 -6.28
N ARG A 158 -14.45 -11.83 -5.40
CA ARG A 158 -14.95 -13.13 -5.79
C ARG A 158 -16.47 -13.12 -5.73
N VAL A 159 -17.11 -13.45 -6.84
CA VAL A 159 -18.56 -13.60 -6.94
C VAL A 159 -18.97 -14.95 -6.31
N ASN A 160 -19.99 -14.91 -5.48
CA ASN A 160 -20.47 -16.07 -4.74
C ASN A 160 -21.37 -16.96 -5.60
N ARG A 161 -20.90 -18.16 -5.96
CA ARG A 161 -21.63 -19.15 -6.76
C ARG A 161 -22.94 -19.60 -6.13
N THR A 162 -23.07 -19.53 -4.80
CA THR A 162 -24.32 -19.95 -4.12
C THR A 162 -25.46 -18.94 -4.34
N LYS A 163 -25.19 -17.79 -4.93
CA LYS A 163 -26.18 -16.78 -5.30
C LYS A 163 -26.74 -16.96 -6.72
N LEU A 164 -26.30 -17.98 -7.45
CA LEU A 164 -26.86 -18.32 -8.75
C LEU A 164 -28.34 -18.75 -8.60
N ARG A 165 -29.17 -18.21 -9.49
CA ARG A 165 -30.58 -18.63 -9.61
C ARG A 165 -30.66 -19.87 -10.51
N PRO A 166 -31.72 -20.67 -10.39
CA PRO A 166 -31.94 -21.78 -11.31
C PRO A 166 -31.91 -21.32 -12.77
N GLY A 167 -31.06 -21.95 -13.59
CA GLY A 167 -30.87 -21.61 -15.01
C GLY A 167 -29.97 -20.39 -15.29
N GLN A 168 -29.43 -19.74 -14.29
CA GLN A 168 -28.49 -18.62 -14.47
C GLN A 168 -27.05 -19.13 -14.56
N SER A 169 -26.29 -18.67 -15.53
CA SER A 169 -24.85 -18.95 -15.63
C SER A 169 -24.03 -18.05 -14.70
N MET A 170 -22.79 -18.46 -14.41
CA MET A 170 -21.85 -17.62 -13.66
C MET A 170 -21.52 -16.35 -14.45
N ASP A 171 -21.42 -16.46 -15.76
CA ASP A 171 -21.18 -15.34 -16.66
C ASP A 171 -22.26 -14.26 -16.57
N ASP A 172 -23.53 -14.68 -16.54
CA ASP A 172 -24.67 -13.74 -16.37
C ASP A 172 -24.64 -13.02 -15.00
N LEU A 173 -24.30 -13.76 -13.93
CA LEU A 173 -24.22 -13.16 -12.59
C LEU A 173 -23.07 -12.17 -12.50
N VAL A 174 -21.89 -12.56 -12.97
CA VAL A 174 -20.71 -11.68 -13.01
C VAL A 174 -20.97 -10.47 -13.91
N GLY A 175 -21.60 -10.67 -15.07
CA GLY A 175 -21.99 -9.57 -15.98
C GLY A 175 -22.83 -8.51 -15.27
N LYS A 176 -23.89 -8.93 -14.59
CA LYS A 176 -24.78 -8.02 -13.82
C LYS A 176 -24.05 -7.27 -12.72
N ILE A 177 -23.17 -7.95 -11.98
CA ILE A 177 -22.39 -7.32 -10.92
C ILE A 177 -21.40 -6.30 -11.51
N VAL A 178 -20.76 -6.61 -12.63
CA VAL A 178 -19.85 -5.70 -13.35
C VAL A 178 -20.60 -4.45 -13.82
N GLU A 179 -21.80 -4.61 -14.39
CA GLU A 179 -22.65 -3.49 -14.84
C GLU A 179 -23.07 -2.59 -13.67
N ASP A 180 -23.49 -3.19 -12.54
CA ASP A 180 -23.86 -2.45 -11.33
C ASP A 180 -22.67 -1.63 -10.78
N LEU A 181 -21.50 -2.24 -10.66
CA LEU A 181 -20.30 -1.56 -10.20
C LEU A 181 -19.86 -0.43 -11.14
N ARG A 182 -19.94 -0.64 -12.45
CA ARG A 182 -19.66 0.41 -13.46
C ARG A 182 -20.67 1.56 -13.41
N GLY A 183 -21.95 1.26 -13.19
CA GLY A 183 -23.00 2.26 -12.98
C GLY A 183 -22.74 3.16 -11.77
N GLN A 184 -21.97 2.67 -10.79
CA GLN A 184 -21.53 3.44 -9.63
C GLN A 184 -20.19 4.17 -9.85
N GLY A 185 -19.66 4.19 -11.08
CA GLY A 185 -18.41 4.88 -11.43
C GLY A 185 -17.14 4.12 -11.12
N LEU A 186 -17.21 2.81 -10.84
CA LEU A 186 -16.04 1.97 -10.56
C LEU A 186 -15.45 1.40 -11.87
N GLU A 187 -14.13 1.39 -11.98
CA GLU A 187 -13.44 0.67 -13.04
C GLU A 187 -13.40 -0.83 -12.71
N THR A 188 -13.92 -1.64 -13.63
CA THR A 188 -13.96 -3.08 -13.45
C THR A 188 -13.39 -3.81 -14.65
N SER A 189 -12.69 -4.93 -14.42
CA SER A 189 -12.28 -5.87 -15.46
C SER A 189 -12.43 -7.30 -14.98
N ARG A 190 -12.76 -8.19 -15.92
CA ARG A 190 -12.78 -9.64 -15.70
C ARG A 190 -11.36 -10.19 -15.72
N ILE A 191 -11.16 -11.35 -15.15
CA ILE A 191 -9.88 -12.06 -15.10
C ILE A 191 -9.98 -13.32 -15.97
N ASP A 192 -9.11 -13.40 -16.96
CA ASP A 192 -9.04 -14.58 -17.81
C ASP A 192 -8.75 -15.85 -16.98
N GLY A 193 -9.49 -16.89 -17.25
CA GLY A 193 -9.33 -18.17 -16.56
C GLY A 193 -9.92 -18.25 -15.15
N ILE A 194 -10.45 -17.16 -14.56
CA ILE A 194 -11.15 -17.17 -13.26
C ILE A 194 -12.50 -16.45 -13.41
N GLU A 195 -13.53 -17.18 -13.81
CA GLU A 195 -14.83 -16.60 -14.17
C GLU A 195 -15.53 -15.84 -13.03
N GLU A 196 -15.32 -16.23 -11.75
CA GLU A 196 -15.87 -15.58 -10.58
C GLU A 196 -15.09 -14.36 -10.11
N ALA A 197 -13.95 -14.04 -10.73
CA ALA A 197 -13.09 -12.94 -10.30
C ALA A 197 -13.39 -11.63 -11.04
N ILE A 198 -13.51 -10.54 -10.30
CA ILE A 198 -13.65 -9.19 -10.82
C ILE A 198 -12.53 -8.34 -10.19
N LYS A 199 -11.69 -7.72 -11.02
CA LYS A 199 -10.75 -6.69 -10.59
C LYS A 199 -11.49 -5.37 -10.51
N VAL A 200 -11.35 -4.64 -9.39
CA VAL A 200 -12.03 -3.37 -9.18
C VAL A 200 -11.03 -2.30 -8.76
N LYS A 201 -11.16 -1.10 -9.35
CA LYS A 201 -10.44 0.10 -8.91
C LYS A 201 -11.43 1.16 -8.44
N GLY A 202 -10.98 2.02 -7.54
CA GLY A 202 -11.78 3.12 -7.00
C GLY A 202 -12.72 2.72 -5.87
N LEU A 203 -12.76 1.44 -5.49
CA LEU A 203 -13.61 0.94 -4.42
C LEU A 203 -13.14 1.47 -3.07
N LYS A 204 -14.06 2.20 -2.40
CA LYS A 204 -13.85 2.70 -1.03
C LYS A 204 -14.70 1.88 -0.07
N SER A 205 -14.51 1.53 1.05
CA SER A 205 -15.43 0.96 2.07
C SER A 205 -16.32 -0.16 1.55
N ILE A 206 -15.72 -1.26 1.07
CA ILE A 206 -16.46 -2.43 0.57
C ILE A 206 -17.43 -3.00 1.60
N ASP A 207 -17.11 -2.90 2.88
CA ASP A 207 -17.93 -3.34 4.01
C ASP A 207 -19.32 -2.70 4.07
N LYS A 208 -19.47 -1.52 3.48
CA LYS A 208 -20.74 -0.79 3.36
C LYS A 208 -21.49 -1.10 2.07
N HIS A 209 -20.85 -1.75 1.09
CA HIS A 209 -21.43 -1.98 -0.23
C HIS A 209 -22.53 -3.05 -0.17
N PRO A 210 -23.72 -2.84 -0.79
CA PRO A 210 -24.83 -3.79 -0.75
C PRO A 210 -24.45 -5.19 -1.21
N LEU A 211 -23.74 -5.33 -2.34
CA LEU A 211 -23.31 -6.62 -2.87
C LEU A 211 -22.47 -7.43 -1.89
N PHE A 212 -21.65 -6.75 -1.05
CA PHE A 212 -20.88 -7.42 -0.01
C PHE A 212 -21.76 -7.83 1.18
N ARG A 213 -22.61 -6.90 1.66
CA ARG A 213 -23.52 -7.17 2.80
C ARG A 213 -24.51 -8.28 2.51
N GLU A 214 -24.99 -8.36 1.29
CA GLU A 214 -25.92 -9.40 0.83
C GLU A 214 -25.20 -10.70 0.47
N GLY A 215 -23.87 -10.71 0.52
CA GLY A 215 -23.04 -11.90 0.25
C GLY A 215 -22.94 -12.31 -1.20
N TYR A 216 -23.21 -11.40 -2.16
CA TYR A 216 -22.97 -11.64 -3.58
C TYR A 216 -21.50 -11.65 -3.93
N VAL A 217 -20.70 -10.84 -3.23
CA VAL A 217 -19.25 -10.76 -3.42
C VAL A 217 -18.50 -10.83 -2.09
N SER A 218 -17.26 -11.30 -2.16
CA SER A 218 -16.28 -11.22 -1.08
C SER A 218 -14.96 -10.68 -1.63
N VAL A 219 -14.20 -9.95 -0.81
CA VAL A 219 -12.83 -9.57 -1.16
C VAL A 219 -11.94 -10.79 -1.01
N GLN A 220 -11.29 -11.19 -2.08
CA GLN A 220 -10.36 -12.32 -2.06
C GLN A 220 -9.30 -12.13 -3.14
N ASP A 221 -8.05 -12.41 -2.80
CA ASP A 221 -6.96 -12.34 -3.78
C ASP A 221 -7.03 -13.50 -4.79
N LEU A 222 -6.53 -13.24 -6.02
CA LEU A 222 -6.56 -14.22 -7.11
C LEU A 222 -5.84 -15.52 -6.74
N SER A 223 -4.69 -15.43 -6.07
CA SER A 223 -3.94 -16.60 -5.61
C SER A 223 -4.77 -17.48 -4.68
N SER A 224 -5.54 -16.87 -3.78
CA SER A 224 -6.44 -17.58 -2.88
C SER A 224 -7.63 -18.24 -3.60
N MET A 225 -8.13 -17.61 -4.68
CA MET A 225 -9.18 -18.22 -5.52
C MET A 225 -8.64 -19.46 -6.26
N LEU A 226 -7.38 -19.39 -6.73
CA LEU A 226 -6.73 -20.50 -7.44
C LEU A 226 -6.53 -21.73 -6.56
N VAL A 227 -6.29 -21.57 -5.25
CA VAL A 227 -6.11 -22.73 -4.34
C VAL A 227 -7.28 -23.68 -4.40
N ALA A 228 -8.52 -23.18 -4.29
CA ALA A 228 -9.71 -24.01 -4.36
C ALA A 228 -9.88 -24.69 -5.72
N ARG A 229 -9.50 -24.01 -6.82
CA ARG A 229 -9.56 -24.55 -8.17
C ARG A 229 -8.53 -25.63 -8.42
N ILE A 230 -7.29 -25.43 -7.94
CA ILE A 230 -6.20 -26.43 -8.07
C ILE A 230 -6.54 -27.68 -7.25
N MET A 231 -7.09 -27.48 -6.06
CA MET A 231 -7.48 -28.58 -5.18
C MET A 231 -8.63 -29.41 -5.77
N ASP A 232 -9.53 -28.78 -6.53
CA ASP A 232 -10.70 -29.39 -7.18
C ASP A 232 -11.41 -30.45 -6.29
N PRO A 233 -11.91 -30.08 -5.10
CA PRO A 233 -12.50 -31.04 -4.16
C PRO A 233 -13.72 -31.70 -4.78
N LYS A 234 -13.75 -33.02 -4.75
CA LYS A 234 -14.91 -33.79 -5.24
C LYS A 234 -16.05 -33.69 -4.24
N ARG A 235 -17.27 -33.96 -4.71
CA ARG A 235 -18.45 -34.02 -3.84
C ARG A 235 -18.19 -34.99 -2.70
N GLU A 236 -18.52 -34.59 -1.47
CA GLU A 236 -18.32 -35.36 -0.23
C GLU A 236 -16.85 -35.48 0.23
N SER A 237 -15.89 -34.81 -0.42
CA SER A 237 -14.52 -34.75 0.07
C SER A 237 -14.46 -34.03 1.42
N ARG A 238 -13.64 -34.56 2.33
CA ARG A 238 -13.26 -33.85 3.54
C ARG A 238 -12.09 -32.90 3.22
N VAL A 239 -12.27 -31.64 3.48
CA VAL A 239 -11.25 -30.60 3.25
C VAL A 239 -10.88 -29.99 4.60
N LEU A 240 -9.57 -29.89 4.87
CA LEU A 240 -9.03 -29.24 6.04
C LEU A 240 -8.21 -28.02 5.59
N ASP A 241 -8.61 -26.83 6.02
CA ASP A 241 -7.81 -25.62 5.89
C ASP A 241 -7.08 -25.37 7.21
N LEU A 242 -5.76 -25.59 7.21
CA LEU A 242 -4.91 -25.40 8.40
C LEU A 242 -4.62 -23.93 8.70
N CYS A 243 -4.89 -23.03 7.74
CA CYS A 243 -4.62 -21.59 7.84
C CYS A 243 -5.92 -20.75 7.88
N ALA A 244 -7.06 -21.39 8.03
CA ALA A 244 -8.33 -20.70 8.20
C ALA A 244 -8.31 -19.88 9.51
N ALA A 245 -8.55 -18.56 9.39
CA ALA A 245 -8.60 -17.61 10.50
C ALA A 245 -10.02 -17.38 11.01
#